data_b6ecc7bb39c66a530e2938ca98e4fabe
#
_entry.id   b6ecc7bb39c66a530e2938ca98e4fabe
#
_cell.length_a   1.000
_cell.length_b   1.000
_cell.length_c   1.000
_cell.angle_alpha   90.00
_cell.angle_beta   90.00
_cell.angle_gamma   90.00
#
_symmetry.space_group_name_H-M   'P 1'
#
loop_
_entity.id
_entity.type
_entity.pdbx_description
1 polymer ?
#
loop_
_entity_poly.entity_id
_entity_poly.type
_entity_poly.pdbx_seq_one_letter_code
_entity_poly.pdbx_strand_id
1 'polypeptide(L)'
;EFRRVIFRSTPLNLAVYLARAGTPGLQALAEKAPAPRDLAPYTRGDRASWPERIETPVVRSSTTGPFAWERFALPQDNPGRCRIRPSGLDFSPDGKAAFLSTWDGDVWRVDGIDGSPTTTTWRRIASGLFQPLGIKLRDGAVFVTCRDQIVVLRDLNGDGETDFYENFNSDHQVTDHFHEFAMGLQTDTAGNFYYAKSGRHARTALVPQHGTLLKVTADGSGTEILANGFRAANGVCLNPDGSFFVTDQEGFWMPMNRINRVTPGKFFGNMWSYGAPDDASDSAMAPPLLWVDKAIDRSPAELLWINSPTWGALDGALLNLSYGQGRIEIVFSEGTGDAAQGALCRLPIPDFPTGIMRGRVHPTNGQLYLCGLSA
;
A
#
# COMPACT_ATOMS: atom_id res chain seq x y z
N GLU A 1 -15.87 9.10 35.58
CA GLU A 1 -16.12 10.53 35.32
C GLU A 1 -15.23 10.95 34.13
N PHE A 2 -15.85 11.37 33.03
CA PHE A 2 -15.12 11.79 31.82
C PHE A 2 -14.88 13.29 31.92
N ARG A 3 -13.61 13.75 31.88
CA ARG A 3 -13.26 15.17 31.89
C ARG A 3 -12.58 15.55 30.58
N ARG A 4 -13.08 16.58 29.93
CA ARG A 4 -12.44 17.23 28.79
C ARG A 4 -11.28 18.10 29.29
N VAL A 5 -10.06 17.78 28.88
CA VAL A 5 -8.90 18.65 29.11
C VAL A 5 -8.85 19.68 27.97
N ILE A 6 -8.96 20.96 28.34
CA ILE A 6 -8.82 22.05 27.37
C ILE A 6 -7.38 22.58 27.47
N PHE A 7 -6.62 22.38 26.41
CA PHE A 7 -5.29 22.98 26.30
C PHE A 7 -5.45 24.48 26.05
N ARG A 8 -4.82 25.27 26.92
CA ARG A 8 -4.62 26.71 26.68
C ARG A 8 -3.31 26.90 25.94
N SER A 9 -3.14 28.03 25.25
CA SER A 9 -1.97 28.36 24.42
C SER A 9 -0.63 28.51 25.17
N THR A 10 -0.61 28.31 26.48
CA THR A 10 0.63 28.28 27.27
C THR A 10 1.18 26.86 27.36
N PRO A 11 2.46 26.62 27.03
CA PRO A 11 3.09 25.32 27.15
C PRO A 11 2.93 24.78 28.58
N LEU A 12 2.42 23.53 28.70
CA LEU A 12 2.34 22.82 29.96
C LEU A 12 3.55 21.89 30.07
N ASN A 13 4.40 22.14 31.02
CA ASN A 13 5.53 21.28 31.34
C ASN A 13 5.13 20.33 32.47
N LEU A 14 5.18 19.02 32.22
CA LEU A 14 4.84 17.98 33.19
C LEU A 14 6.07 17.11 33.45
N ALA A 15 6.33 16.84 34.72
CA ALA A 15 7.25 15.78 35.14
C ALA A 15 6.46 14.70 35.86
N VAL A 16 6.63 13.44 35.45
CA VAL A 16 5.99 12.28 36.05
C VAL A 16 7.06 11.43 36.75
N TYR A 17 6.89 11.21 38.05
CA TYR A 17 7.77 10.35 38.81
C TYR A 17 7.07 9.04 39.13
N LEU A 18 7.68 7.93 38.74
CA LEU A 18 7.20 6.59 39.05
C LEU A 18 8.11 5.96 40.09
N ALA A 19 7.52 5.51 41.21
CA ALA A 19 8.26 4.83 42.26
C ALA A 19 7.42 3.69 42.85
N ARG A 20 8.06 2.75 43.56
CA ARG A 20 7.33 1.73 44.32
C ARG A 20 6.54 2.40 45.47
N ALA A 21 5.37 1.84 45.79
CA ALA A 21 4.59 2.31 46.93
C ALA A 21 5.45 2.34 48.18
N GLY A 22 5.37 3.44 48.96
CA GLY A 22 6.14 3.63 50.20
C GLY A 22 7.59 4.12 49.98
N THR A 23 8.03 4.47 48.75
CA THR A 23 9.35 5.08 48.54
C THR A 23 9.42 6.42 49.27
N PRO A 24 10.32 6.59 50.28
CA PRO A 24 10.45 7.84 50.98
C PRO A 24 11.09 8.93 50.12
N GLY A 25 10.71 10.17 50.36
CA GLY A 25 11.34 11.33 49.68
C GLY A 25 10.84 11.64 48.25
N LEU A 26 9.80 10.98 47.78
CA LEU A 26 9.27 11.20 46.39
C LEU A 26 8.82 12.67 46.21
N GLN A 27 8.20 13.27 47.22
CA GLN A 27 7.80 14.68 47.20
C GLN A 27 9.03 15.62 47.10
N ALA A 28 10.07 15.34 47.88
CA ALA A 28 11.32 16.10 47.83
C ALA A 28 12.08 15.95 46.48
N LEU A 29 11.93 14.81 45.81
CA LEU A 29 12.42 14.63 44.43
C LEU A 29 11.63 15.48 43.42
N ALA A 30 10.31 15.53 43.58
CA ALA A 30 9.45 16.37 42.72
C ALA A 30 9.75 17.87 42.90
N GLU A 31 9.99 18.32 44.15
CA GLU A 31 10.40 19.71 44.44
C GLU A 31 11.78 20.08 43.86
N LYS A 32 12.66 19.10 43.70
CA LYS A 32 13.99 19.26 43.11
C LYS A 32 14.01 18.91 41.61
N ALA A 33 12.86 18.80 41.00
CA ALA A 33 12.78 18.49 39.57
C ALA A 33 13.64 19.48 38.74
N PRO A 34 14.47 19.01 37.81
CA PRO A 34 15.19 19.92 36.92
C PRO A 34 14.18 20.73 36.13
N ALA A 35 14.56 21.93 35.71
CA ALA A 35 13.77 22.72 34.77
C ALA A 35 13.40 21.86 33.55
N PRO A 36 12.17 21.95 33.05
CA PRO A 36 11.78 21.21 31.86
C PRO A 36 12.73 21.52 30.71
N ARG A 37 13.13 20.43 30.00
CA ARG A 37 13.97 20.60 28.83
C ARG A 37 13.18 21.35 27.75
N ASP A 38 13.82 22.29 27.07
CA ASP A 38 13.27 22.85 25.83
C ASP A 38 13.23 21.74 24.76
N LEU A 39 12.03 21.38 24.34
CA LEU A 39 11.79 20.34 23.31
C LEU A 39 11.63 20.94 21.91
N ALA A 40 11.58 22.27 21.77
CA ALA A 40 11.42 22.92 20.48
C ALA A 40 12.49 22.55 19.44
N PRO A 41 13.77 22.32 19.80
CA PRO A 41 14.75 21.84 18.84
C PRO A 41 14.42 20.46 18.24
N TYR A 42 13.76 19.60 19.01
CA TYR A 42 13.41 18.24 18.56
C TYR A 42 12.18 18.19 17.65
N THR A 43 11.48 19.31 17.45
CA THR A 43 10.31 19.40 16.55
C THR A 43 10.66 19.95 15.16
N ARG A 44 11.93 20.15 14.86
CA ARG A 44 12.42 20.77 13.61
C ARG A 44 13.16 19.80 12.70
N GLY A 45 13.23 18.54 13.05
CA GLY A 45 14.09 17.55 12.43
C GLY A 45 15.52 17.56 13.00
N ASP A 46 16.26 16.51 12.75
CA ASP A 46 17.68 16.37 13.07
C ASP A 46 18.41 15.97 11.77
N ARG A 47 19.70 15.79 11.84
CA ARG A 47 20.48 15.27 10.70
C ARG A 47 19.99 13.88 10.30
N ALA A 48 20.07 13.58 9.00
CA ALA A 48 19.68 12.29 8.46
C ALA A 48 20.38 11.11 9.21
N SER A 49 19.60 10.13 9.60
CA SER A 49 20.07 8.88 10.22
C SER A 49 20.63 7.91 9.18
N TRP A 50 20.18 8.03 7.92
CA TRP A 50 20.59 7.20 6.79
C TRP A 50 21.05 8.06 5.61
N PRO A 51 22.20 8.76 5.75
CA PRO A 51 22.67 9.71 4.74
C PRO A 51 23.23 9.02 3.48
N GLU A 52 23.41 7.70 3.52
CA GLU A 52 24.04 6.94 2.46
C GLU A 52 23.19 6.97 1.18
N ARG A 53 23.88 7.12 0.07
CA ARG A 53 23.38 6.98 -1.28
C ARG A 53 24.02 5.75 -1.91
N ILE A 54 23.21 4.78 -2.31
CA ILE A 54 23.69 3.50 -2.82
C ILE A 54 23.41 3.46 -4.31
N GLU A 55 24.45 3.33 -5.11
CA GLU A 55 24.31 3.15 -6.55
C GLU A 55 24.18 1.67 -6.89
N THR A 56 23.22 1.35 -7.77
CA THR A 56 23.02 0.01 -8.28
C THR A 56 22.89 0.01 -9.81
N PRO A 57 23.35 -1.06 -10.47
CA PRO A 57 23.30 -1.14 -11.93
C PRO A 57 21.87 -1.37 -12.46
N VAL A 58 21.63 -0.90 -13.68
CA VAL A 58 20.46 -1.25 -14.48
C VAL A 58 20.85 -2.31 -15.50
N VAL A 59 20.16 -3.43 -15.48
CA VAL A 59 20.36 -4.54 -16.43
C VAL A 59 19.29 -4.52 -17.48
N ARG A 60 19.66 -4.51 -18.75
CA ARG A 60 18.75 -4.51 -19.89
C ARG A 60 18.61 -5.88 -20.51
N SER A 61 17.40 -6.20 -20.94
CA SER A 61 17.17 -7.41 -21.73
C SER A 61 17.79 -7.28 -23.13
N SER A 62 18.27 -8.40 -23.63
CA SER A 62 18.69 -8.53 -25.03
C SER A 62 17.59 -9.09 -25.92
N THR A 63 16.33 -9.10 -25.46
CA THR A 63 15.20 -9.67 -26.22
C THR A 63 14.86 -8.81 -27.43
N THR A 64 14.53 -9.47 -28.55
CA THR A 64 14.05 -8.85 -29.78
C THR A 64 12.53 -8.88 -29.95
N GLY A 65 11.82 -9.23 -28.87
CA GLY A 65 10.36 -9.33 -28.83
C GLY A 65 9.68 -7.94 -28.82
N PRO A 66 8.34 -7.91 -28.82
CA PRO A 66 7.58 -6.66 -28.81
C PRO A 66 7.73 -5.88 -27.50
N PHE A 67 8.22 -6.53 -26.44
CA PHE A 67 8.50 -5.92 -25.15
C PHE A 67 9.97 -6.12 -24.79
N ALA A 68 10.60 -5.03 -24.37
CA ALA A 68 11.91 -5.04 -23.73
C ALA A 68 11.72 -4.74 -22.22
N TRP A 69 12.61 -5.22 -21.38
CA TRP A 69 12.59 -4.91 -19.96
C TRP A 69 13.96 -4.45 -19.46
N GLU A 70 13.91 -3.62 -18.43
CA GLU A 70 15.07 -3.20 -17.66
C GLU A 70 14.86 -3.60 -16.20
N ARG A 71 15.90 -4.08 -15.54
CA ARG A 71 15.90 -4.43 -14.12
C ARG A 71 16.78 -3.47 -13.36
N PHE A 72 16.19 -2.72 -12.47
CA PHE A 72 16.87 -1.91 -11.47
C PHE A 72 17.29 -2.82 -10.32
N ALA A 73 18.60 -3.03 -10.14
CA ALA A 73 19.08 -3.91 -9.10
C ALA A 73 18.78 -3.31 -7.71
N LEU A 74 18.30 -4.17 -6.79
CA LEU A 74 18.06 -3.76 -5.42
C LEU A 74 19.39 -3.68 -4.65
N PRO A 75 19.60 -2.70 -3.76
CA PRO A 75 20.78 -2.60 -2.91
C PRO A 75 20.72 -3.62 -1.75
N GLN A 76 20.93 -4.90 -2.06
CA GLN A 76 20.89 -5.97 -1.07
C GLN A 76 21.98 -5.83 -0.02
N ASP A 77 23.19 -5.44 -0.46
CA ASP A 77 24.28 -5.08 0.45
C ASP A 77 24.18 -3.59 0.80
N ASN A 78 23.46 -3.29 1.85
CA ASN A 78 23.25 -1.92 2.31
C ASN A 78 23.78 -1.74 3.74
N PRO A 79 24.21 -0.52 4.13
CA PRO A 79 24.75 -0.23 5.45
C PRO A 79 23.79 -0.57 6.60
N GLY A 80 22.49 -0.42 6.35
CA GLY A 80 21.44 -0.74 7.32
C GLY A 80 21.20 -2.24 7.51
N ARG A 81 21.82 -3.10 6.68
CA ARG A 81 21.56 -4.55 6.65
C ARG A 81 20.08 -4.91 6.59
N CYS A 82 19.28 -4.02 6.03
CA CYS A 82 17.86 -4.25 5.89
C CYS A 82 17.57 -5.07 4.63
N ARG A 83 16.59 -5.95 4.74
CA ARG A 83 16.07 -6.71 3.61
C ARG A 83 15.16 -5.81 2.78
N ILE A 84 15.34 -5.80 1.47
CA ILE A 84 14.53 -4.97 0.58
C ILE A 84 13.58 -5.88 -0.21
N ARG A 85 12.30 -5.89 0.19
CA ARG A 85 11.20 -6.57 -0.47
C ARG A 85 10.14 -5.53 -0.87
N PRO A 86 10.23 -4.96 -2.08
CA PRO A 86 9.32 -3.90 -2.52
C PRO A 86 7.87 -4.36 -2.54
N SER A 87 6.99 -3.62 -1.90
CA SER A 87 5.57 -3.92 -1.71
C SER A 87 4.62 -2.81 -2.14
N GLY A 88 5.15 -1.63 -2.42
CA GLY A 88 4.45 -0.47 -2.96
C GLY A 88 5.37 0.34 -3.84
N LEU A 89 4.79 1.02 -4.83
CA LEU A 89 5.50 1.85 -5.80
C LEU A 89 4.66 3.06 -6.15
N ASP A 90 5.27 4.24 -6.16
CA ASP A 90 4.71 5.44 -6.79
C ASP A 90 5.85 6.37 -7.25
N PHE A 91 5.53 7.40 -8.03
CA PHE A 91 6.52 8.32 -8.60
C PHE A 91 6.34 9.73 -8.07
N SER A 92 7.45 10.49 -8.06
CA SER A 92 7.36 11.96 -7.99
C SER A 92 6.56 12.49 -9.19
N PRO A 93 5.84 13.61 -9.04
CA PRO A 93 5.02 14.17 -10.13
C PRO A 93 5.81 14.49 -11.41
N ASP A 94 7.09 14.83 -11.28
CA ASP A 94 8.01 15.09 -12.39
C ASP A 94 8.64 13.81 -12.99
N GLY A 95 8.34 12.64 -12.44
CA GLY A 95 8.86 11.35 -12.89
C GLY A 95 10.33 11.09 -12.59
N LYS A 96 11.05 11.98 -11.91
CA LYS A 96 12.50 11.82 -11.69
C LYS A 96 12.87 10.84 -10.60
N ALA A 97 11.95 10.57 -9.69
CA ALA A 97 12.16 9.64 -8.58
C ALA A 97 11.00 8.67 -8.43
N ALA A 98 11.33 7.42 -8.09
CA ALA A 98 10.39 6.45 -7.57
C ALA A 98 10.47 6.38 -6.05
N PHE A 99 9.35 6.05 -5.43
CA PHE A 99 9.25 5.78 -4.00
C PHE A 99 8.72 4.36 -3.83
N LEU A 100 9.44 3.55 -3.04
CA LEU A 100 9.09 2.17 -2.78
C LEU A 100 8.92 1.94 -1.29
N SER A 101 7.76 1.42 -0.88
CA SER A 101 7.63 0.80 0.44
C SER A 101 8.13 -0.64 0.38
N THR A 102 8.62 -1.15 1.51
CA THR A 102 9.06 -2.54 1.62
C THR A 102 8.26 -3.26 2.70
N TRP A 103 7.95 -4.54 2.48
CA TRP A 103 7.28 -5.38 3.47
C TRP A 103 7.92 -5.32 4.87
N ASP A 104 9.22 -5.10 4.89
CA ASP A 104 10.05 -5.12 6.11
C ASP A 104 9.99 -3.81 6.91
N GLY A 105 9.29 -2.78 6.41
CA GLY A 105 9.01 -1.55 7.17
C GLY A 105 9.79 -0.31 6.74
N ASP A 106 10.50 -0.36 5.62
CA ASP A 106 11.26 0.77 5.10
C ASP A 106 10.55 1.45 3.93
N VAL A 107 10.90 2.71 3.70
CA VAL A 107 10.59 3.41 2.46
C VAL A 107 11.90 3.91 1.85
N TRP A 108 12.03 3.67 0.54
CA TRP A 108 13.19 4.03 -0.25
C TRP A 108 12.79 4.99 -1.37
N ARG A 109 13.61 6.01 -1.57
CA ARG A 109 13.60 6.85 -2.76
C ARG A 109 14.64 6.35 -3.74
N VAL A 110 14.29 6.30 -5.01
CA VAL A 110 15.18 5.87 -6.10
C VAL A 110 15.23 6.96 -7.16
N ASP A 111 16.38 7.53 -7.37
CA ASP A 111 16.64 8.55 -8.38
C ASP A 111 17.34 7.92 -9.59
N GLY A 112 17.24 8.61 -10.76
CA GLY A 112 17.85 8.14 -12.00
C GLY A 112 17.10 6.98 -12.65
N ILE A 113 15.77 7.01 -12.62
CA ILE A 113 14.91 5.95 -13.15
C ILE A 113 14.39 6.24 -14.55
N ASP A 114 14.49 7.47 -15.03
CA ASP A 114 13.99 7.92 -16.34
C ASP A 114 15.09 7.88 -17.44
N GLY A 115 14.66 8.03 -18.68
CA GLY A 115 15.56 7.97 -19.81
C GLY A 115 16.11 6.58 -20.09
N SER A 116 17.43 6.46 -20.17
CA SER A 116 18.12 5.17 -20.37
C SER A 116 19.28 5.04 -19.36
N PRO A 117 18.98 4.96 -18.07
CA PRO A 117 20.01 4.96 -17.04
C PRO A 117 20.86 3.69 -17.09
N THR A 118 22.13 3.80 -16.71
CA THR A 118 23.00 2.65 -16.45
C THR A 118 23.09 2.30 -14.99
N THR A 119 22.78 3.27 -14.13
CA THR A 119 22.74 3.13 -12.67
C THR A 119 21.55 3.90 -12.10
N THR A 120 21.09 3.48 -10.94
CA THR A 120 20.11 4.19 -10.10
C THR A 120 20.70 4.45 -8.72
N THR A 121 20.24 5.53 -8.08
CA THR A 121 20.68 5.90 -6.73
C THR A 121 19.56 5.67 -5.74
N TRP A 122 19.82 4.87 -4.73
CA TRP A 122 18.88 4.50 -3.68
C TRP A 122 19.19 5.25 -2.39
N ARG A 123 18.16 5.74 -1.75
CA ARG A 123 18.24 6.36 -0.43
C ARG A 123 17.09 5.86 0.43
N ARG A 124 17.39 5.41 1.64
CA ARG A 124 16.39 5.09 2.65
C ARG A 124 15.86 6.41 3.23
N ILE A 125 14.55 6.60 3.23
CA ILE A 125 13.91 7.83 3.71
C ILE A 125 13.05 7.62 4.94
N ALA A 126 12.64 6.39 5.23
CA ALA A 126 11.86 6.04 6.42
C ALA A 126 12.10 4.58 6.81
N SER A 127 11.84 4.27 8.07
CA SER A 127 11.95 2.92 8.63
C SER A 127 11.02 2.72 9.82
N GLY A 128 10.81 1.45 10.22
CA GLY A 128 10.03 1.11 11.41
C GLY A 128 8.51 1.09 11.17
N LEU A 129 8.06 1.13 9.94
CA LEU A 129 6.65 1.02 9.59
C LEU A 129 6.15 -0.42 9.75
N PHE A 130 4.90 -0.57 10.18
CA PHE A 130 4.32 -1.89 10.37
C PHE A 130 3.76 -2.44 9.05
N GLN A 131 4.58 -3.25 8.35
CA GLN A 131 4.20 -4.00 7.15
C GLN A 131 3.52 -3.10 6.08
N PRO A 132 4.23 -2.10 5.53
CA PRO A 132 3.67 -1.20 4.54
C PRO A 132 3.47 -1.92 3.21
N LEU A 133 2.25 -1.91 2.65
CA LEU A 133 1.88 -2.64 1.43
C LEU A 133 1.24 -1.74 0.35
N GLY A 134 1.32 -0.44 0.55
CA GLY A 134 0.91 0.57 -0.43
C GLY A 134 1.58 1.90 -0.15
N ILE A 135 1.83 2.65 -1.20
CA ILE A 135 2.44 3.98 -1.14
C ILE A 135 1.80 4.88 -2.18
N LYS A 136 1.61 6.15 -1.84
CA LYS A 136 1.07 7.17 -2.75
C LYS A 136 1.69 8.52 -2.46
N LEU A 137 2.06 9.21 -3.52
CA LEU A 137 2.45 10.61 -3.44
C LEU A 137 1.24 11.50 -3.75
N ARG A 138 0.96 12.45 -2.87
CA ARG A 138 -0.10 13.44 -3.04
C ARG A 138 0.38 14.78 -2.50
N ASP A 139 0.29 15.83 -3.31
CA ASP A 139 0.65 17.21 -2.94
C ASP A 139 2.08 17.32 -2.35
N GLY A 140 3.02 16.55 -2.89
CA GLY A 140 4.42 16.53 -2.44
C GLY A 140 4.66 15.72 -1.16
N ALA A 141 3.64 15.16 -0.53
CA ALA A 141 3.76 14.31 0.65
C ALA A 141 3.69 12.82 0.30
N VAL A 142 4.40 12.00 1.04
CA VAL A 142 4.42 10.54 0.91
C VAL A 142 3.46 9.92 1.91
N PHE A 143 2.42 9.25 1.40
CA PHE A 143 1.45 8.49 2.18
C PHE A 143 1.74 7.00 2.06
N VAL A 144 1.70 6.29 3.18
CA VAL A 144 2.00 4.85 3.22
C VAL A 144 0.89 4.11 3.95
N THR A 145 0.31 3.10 3.31
CA THR A 145 -0.64 2.20 3.95
C THR A 145 0.13 1.14 4.73
N CYS A 146 0.03 1.20 6.03
CA CYS A 146 0.56 0.24 6.96
C CYS A 146 -0.56 -0.69 7.46
N ARG A 147 -0.18 -1.77 8.14
CA ARG A 147 -1.13 -2.72 8.71
C ARG A 147 -2.07 -2.10 9.73
N ASP A 148 -1.63 -1.03 10.40
CA ASP A 148 -2.29 -0.34 11.52
C ASP A 148 -2.80 1.05 11.18
N GLN A 149 -2.35 1.67 10.09
CA GLN A 149 -2.68 3.05 9.77
C GLN A 149 -2.32 3.42 8.33
N ILE A 150 -2.80 4.58 7.89
CA ILE A 150 -2.16 5.36 6.83
C ILE A 150 -1.30 6.42 7.52
N VAL A 151 -0.01 6.44 7.21
CA VAL A 151 0.96 7.38 7.76
C VAL A 151 1.40 8.38 6.69
N VAL A 152 1.64 9.62 7.07
CA VAL A 152 2.32 10.63 6.24
C VAL A 152 3.75 10.78 6.73
N LEU A 153 4.69 10.70 5.80
CA LEU A 153 6.10 10.89 6.08
C LEU A 153 6.45 12.38 5.89
N ARG A 154 6.88 13.03 6.96
CA ARG A 154 7.24 14.45 6.96
C ARG A 154 8.75 14.62 7.11
N ASP A 155 9.36 15.22 6.12
CA ASP A 155 10.71 15.78 6.16
C ASP A 155 10.57 17.25 6.61
N LEU A 156 10.95 17.54 7.84
CA LEU A 156 10.74 18.86 8.47
C LEU A 156 11.89 19.82 8.20
N ASN A 157 13.07 19.31 7.87
CA ASN A 157 14.28 20.10 7.68
C ASN A 157 14.76 20.15 6.23
N GLY A 158 14.13 19.38 5.33
CA GLY A 158 14.42 19.37 3.89
C GLY A 158 15.68 18.56 3.53
N ASP A 159 16.15 17.66 4.40
CA ASP A 159 17.32 16.84 4.13
C ASP A 159 16.99 15.58 3.32
N GLY A 160 15.70 15.30 3.09
CA GLY A 160 15.16 14.20 2.30
C GLY A 160 14.99 12.91 3.09
N GLU A 161 15.03 12.95 4.42
CA GLU A 161 14.68 11.87 5.33
C GLU A 161 13.44 12.23 6.15
N THR A 162 12.72 11.25 6.63
CA THR A 162 11.52 11.47 7.43
C THR A 162 11.88 11.78 8.88
N ASP A 163 11.55 12.98 9.34
CA ASP A 163 11.69 13.40 10.73
C ASP A 163 10.48 13.08 11.58
N PHE A 164 9.30 13.09 10.96
CA PHE A 164 8.04 12.93 11.67
C PHE A 164 7.07 12.02 10.92
N TYR A 165 6.65 10.96 11.60
CA TYR A 165 5.65 10.00 11.13
C TYR A 165 4.29 10.44 11.64
N GLU A 166 3.54 11.14 10.80
CA GLU A 166 2.24 11.68 11.14
C GLU A 166 1.14 10.63 10.89
N ASN A 167 0.36 10.31 11.91
CA ASN A 167 -0.83 9.50 11.72
C ASN A 167 -1.84 10.29 10.87
N PHE A 168 -2.17 9.76 9.70
CA PHE A 168 -3.21 10.34 8.84
C PHE A 168 -4.58 9.76 9.15
N ASN A 169 -4.65 8.44 9.29
CA ASN A 169 -5.87 7.73 9.66
C ASN A 169 -5.53 6.36 10.24
N SER A 170 -6.15 6.01 11.36
CA SER A 170 -6.00 4.72 12.05
C SER A 170 -7.34 4.11 12.45
N ASP A 171 -8.40 4.37 11.69
CA ASP A 171 -9.75 3.86 11.98
C ASP A 171 -9.86 2.36 11.78
N HIS A 172 -9.08 1.77 10.87
CA HIS A 172 -9.09 0.34 10.70
C HIS A 172 -8.36 -0.35 11.86
N GLN A 173 -9.06 -1.31 12.45
CA GLN A 173 -8.56 -2.04 13.61
C GLN A 173 -7.62 -3.17 13.19
N VAL A 174 -6.69 -3.53 14.08
CA VAL A 174 -5.71 -4.61 13.91
C VAL A 174 -5.94 -5.66 14.99
N THR A 175 -5.82 -6.94 14.60
CA THR A 175 -5.79 -8.06 15.54
C THR A 175 -4.43 -8.78 15.46
N ASP A 176 -4.26 -9.83 16.23
CA ASP A 176 -3.05 -10.66 16.24
C ASP A 176 -2.93 -11.59 15.00
N HIS A 177 -3.94 -11.62 14.13
CA HIS A 177 -3.98 -12.56 13.02
C HIS A 177 -3.08 -12.11 11.85
N PHE A 178 -2.19 -12.99 11.38
CA PHE A 178 -1.18 -12.68 10.37
C PHE A 178 -1.76 -12.23 9.02
N HIS A 179 -2.96 -12.71 8.63
CA HIS A 179 -3.52 -12.56 7.28
C HIS A 179 -4.30 -11.26 7.04
N GLU A 180 -4.47 -10.41 8.01
CA GLU A 180 -5.22 -9.15 7.86
C GLU A 180 -4.40 -8.02 7.23
N PHE A 181 -3.94 -8.23 6.01
CA PHE A 181 -3.14 -7.27 5.27
C PHE A 181 -3.97 -6.05 4.87
N ALA A 182 -3.37 -4.85 4.93
CA ALA A 182 -3.89 -3.62 4.33
C ALA A 182 -3.17 -3.39 3.00
N MET A 183 -3.88 -3.64 1.90
CA MET A 183 -3.31 -3.81 0.57
C MET A 183 -3.59 -2.64 -0.36
N GLY A 184 -2.54 -2.17 -1.03
CA GLY A 184 -2.65 -1.12 -2.02
C GLY A 184 -2.81 0.27 -1.39
N LEU A 185 -2.82 1.28 -2.22
CA LEU A 185 -3.25 2.64 -1.90
C LEU A 185 -3.52 3.36 -3.21
N GLN A 186 -4.76 3.74 -3.42
CA GLN A 186 -5.19 4.55 -4.57
C GLN A 186 -5.75 5.87 -4.07
N THR A 187 -5.80 6.87 -4.95
CA THR A 187 -6.42 8.16 -4.64
C THR A 187 -7.25 8.63 -5.82
N ASP A 188 -8.38 9.26 -5.54
CA ASP A 188 -9.19 9.94 -6.53
C ASP A 188 -8.77 11.42 -6.70
N THR A 189 -9.42 12.11 -7.63
CA THR A 189 -9.17 13.54 -7.88
C THR A 189 -9.62 14.46 -6.75
N ALA A 190 -10.48 13.97 -5.85
CA ALA A 190 -10.88 14.70 -4.64
C ALA A 190 -9.89 14.47 -3.47
N GLY A 191 -8.90 13.59 -3.65
CA GLY A 191 -7.87 13.30 -2.66
C GLY A 191 -8.26 12.22 -1.64
N ASN A 192 -9.41 11.54 -1.79
CA ASN A 192 -9.72 10.40 -0.94
C ASN A 192 -8.79 9.23 -1.22
N PHE A 193 -8.53 8.41 -0.21
CA PHE A 193 -7.72 7.21 -0.34
C PHE A 193 -8.56 5.94 -0.32
N TYR A 194 -8.10 4.93 -1.06
CA TYR A 194 -8.77 3.63 -1.19
C TYR A 194 -7.76 2.50 -1.04
N TYR A 195 -8.09 1.50 -0.23
CA TYR A 195 -7.29 0.30 -0.03
C TYR A 195 -8.17 -0.87 0.41
N ALA A 196 -7.68 -2.09 0.25
CA ALA A 196 -8.39 -3.28 0.70
C ALA A 196 -7.78 -3.83 2.00
N LYS A 197 -8.64 -4.33 2.90
CA LYS A 197 -8.19 -5.07 4.07
C LYS A 197 -8.62 -6.52 3.96
N SER A 198 -7.65 -7.43 3.98
CA SER A 198 -7.89 -8.87 3.89
C SER A 198 -8.69 -9.39 5.09
N GLY A 199 -9.44 -10.47 4.87
CA GLY A 199 -10.08 -11.23 5.92
C GLY A 199 -9.07 -12.07 6.72
N ARG A 200 -9.53 -12.65 7.83
CA ARG A 200 -8.74 -13.62 8.58
C ARG A 200 -8.70 -14.96 7.83
N HIS A 201 -7.52 -15.57 7.76
CA HIS A 201 -7.39 -16.88 7.14
C HIS A 201 -8.06 -17.95 8.01
N ALA A 202 -9.03 -18.68 7.44
CA ALA A 202 -9.76 -19.78 8.08
C ALA A 202 -10.47 -19.41 9.39
N ARG A 203 -10.87 -18.16 9.58
CA ARG A 203 -11.54 -17.68 10.79
C ARG A 203 -12.50 -16.54 10.48
N THR A 204 -13.56 -16.43 11.27
CA THR A 204 -14.51 -15.34 11.22
C THR A 204 -13.86 -13.99 11.55
N ALA A 205 -14.41 -12.91 11.00
CA ALA A 205 -14.01 -11.54 11.29
C ALA A 205 -14.17 -11.23 12.79
N LEU A 206 -13.24 -10.44 13.32
CA LEU A 206 -13.34 -9.87 14.67
C LEU A 206 -13.59 -8.38 14.64
N VAL A 207 -13.24 -7.71 13.56
CA VAL A 207 -13.36 -6.26 13.41
C VAL A 207 -14.07 -5.93 12.09
N PRO A 208 -14.77 -4.78 12.01
CA PRO A 208 -15.59 -4.42 10.85
C PRO A 208 -14.83 -4.38 9.53
N GLN A 209 -13.52 -4.11 9.56
CA GLN A 209 -12.73 -3.92 8.35
C GLN A 209 -12.18 -5.22 7.76
N HIS A 210 -12.36 -6.38 8.39
CA HIS A 210 -11.91 -7.66 7.84
C HIS A 210 -12.68 -8.04 6.58
N GLY A 211 -11.96 -8.18 5.46
CA GLY A 211 -12.50 -8.56 4.16
C GLY A 211 -13.27 -7.42 3.48
N THR A 212 -12.73 -6.22 3.49
CA THR A 212 -13.41 -5.01 2.99
C THR A 212 -12.58 -4.18 2.03
N LEU A 213 -13.27 -3.39 1.19
CA LEU A 213 -12.72 -2.25 0.48
C LEU A 213 -13.06 -0.99 1.28
N LEU A 214 -12.05 -0.20 1.57
CA LEU A 214 -12.14 0.98 2.43
C LEU A 214 -11.88 2.25 1.65
N LYS A 215 -12.60 3.30 2.01
CA LYS A 215 -12.37 4.69 1.60
C LYS A 215 -12.02 5.50 2.83
N VAL A 216 -10.96 6.30 2.75
CA VAL A 216 -10.59 7.31 3.75
C VAL A 216 -10.76 8.69 3.13
N THR A 217 -11.38 9.61 3.86
CA THR A 217 -11.59 10.98 3.40
C THR A 217 -10.27 11.70 3.11
N ALA A 218 -10.32 12.71 2.24
CA ALA A 218 -9.13 13.45 1.80
C ALA A 218 -8.34 14.11 2.94
N ASP A 219 -9.02 14.42 4.04
CA ASP A 219 -8.45 15.00 5.26
C ASP A 219 -8.09 13.95 6.34
N GLY A 220 -8.35 12.67 6.07
CA GLY A 220 -8.08 11.58 7.01
C GLY A 220 -9.08 11.45 8.17
N SER A 221 -10.13 12.27 8.21
CA SER A 221 -11.04 12.37 9.38
C SER A 221 -12.05 11.24 9.49
N GLY A 222 -12.22 10.42 8.46
CA GLY A 222 -13.21 9.34 8.47
C GLY A 222 -12.90 8.22 7.48
N THR A 223 -13.39 7.03 7.83
CA THR A 223 -13.27 5.82 7.01
C THR A 223 -14.64 5.20 6.75
N GLU A 224 -14.89 4.87 5.50
CA GLU A 224 -16.10 4.23 5.02
C GLU A 224 -15.79 2.83 4.49
N ILE A 225 -16.60 1.83 4.84
CA ILE A 225 -16.57 0.51 4.23
C ILE A 225 -17.44 0.55 2.96
N LEU A 226 -16.79 0.47 1.80
CA LEU A 226 -17.50 0.52 0.52
C LEU A 226 -18.12 -0.83 0.13
N ALA A 227 -17.42 -1.93 0.42
CA ALA A 227 -17.85 -3.28 0.10
C ALA A 227 -17.19 -4.28 1.03
N ASN A 228 -17.78 -5.47 1.18
CA ASN A 228 -17.29 -6.53 2.02
C ASN A 228 -17.36 -7.91 1.33
N GLY A 229 -16.95 -8.96 2.03
CA GLY A 229 -17.00 -10.32 1.49
C GLY A 229 -15.74 -10.72 0.74
N PHE A 230 -14.63 -9.97 0.87
CA PHE A 230 -13.34 -10.35 0.32
C PHE A 230 -12.60 -11.31 1.27
N ARG A 231 -11.90 -12.28 0.69
CA ARG A 231 -11.04 -13.17 1.48
C ARG A 231 -9.63 -12.61 1.62
N ALA A 232 -8.99 -12.28 0.50
CA ALA A 232 -7.61 -11.79 0.44
C ALA A 232 -7.45 -10.83 -0.74
N ALA A 233 -8.25 -9.76 -0.74
CA ALA A 233 -8.14 -8.71 -1.75
C ALA A 233 -6.74 -8.10 -1.73
N ASN A 234 -6.11 -7.99 -2.89
CA ASN A 234 -4.76 -7.44 -3.04
C ASN A 234 -4.71 -6.22 -3.97
N GLY A 235 -5.23 -6.36 -5.17
CA GLY A 235 -5.28 -5.26 -6.13
C GLY A 235 -6.53 -4.42 -5.96
N VAL A 236 -6.36 -3.11 -5.90
CA VAL A 236 -7.44 -2.11 -5.92
C VAL A 236 -7.17 -1.16 -7.06
N CYS A 237 -8.05 -1.14 -8.05
CA CYS A 237 -7.97 -0.26 -9.21
C CYS A 237 -9.22 0.61 -9.27
N LEU A 238 -9.03 1.92 -9.20
CA LEU A 238 -10.10 2.89 -9.38
C LEU A 238 -10.37 3.06 -10.89
N ASN A 239 -11.61 2.87 -11.29
CA ASN A 239 -12.04 3.02 -12.67
C ASN A 239 -12.46 4.46 -12.98
N PRO A 240 -12.44 4.89 -14.26
CA PRO A 240 -12.86 6.24 -14.65
C PRO A 240 -14.31 6.59 -14.30
N ASP A 241 -15.19 5.57 -14.15
CA ASP A 241 -16.59 5.72 -13.77
C ASP A 241 -16.82 5.77 -12.25
N GLY A 242 -15.74 5.74 -11.45
CA GLY A 242 -15.80 5.74 -10.00
C GLY A 242 -16.07 4.37 -9.36
N SER A 243 -16.27 3.33 -10.15
CA SER A 243 -16.29 1.94 -9.66
C SER A 243 -14.85 1.43 -9.46
N PHE A 244 -14.74 0.22 -8.94
CA PHE A 244 -13.42 -0.40 -8.72
C PHE A 244 -13.34 -1.75 -9.40
N PHE A 245 -12.13 -2.11 -9.83
CA PHE A 245 -11.76 -3.50 -9.98
C PHE A 245 -10.91 -3.92 -8.78
N VAL A 246 -11.27 -5.08 -8.20
CA VAL A 246 -10.56 -5.63 -7.02
C VAL A 246 -10.28 -7.10 -7.28
N THR A 247 -9.00 -7.47 -7.16
CA THR A 247 -8.60 -8.89 -7.20
C THR A 247 -8.83 -9.54 -5.84
N ASP A 248 -9.26 -10.80 -5.83
CA ASP A 248 -9.38 -11.59 -4.60
C ASP A 248 -8.85 -13.00 -4.82
N GLN A 249 -8.15 -13.54 -3.83
CA GLN A 249 -7.49 -14.84 -3.90
C GLN A 249 -8.40 -15.97 -3.43
N GLU A 250 -8.30 -17.12 -4.10
CA GLU A 250 -8.94 -18.38 -3.71
C GLU A 250 -8.64 -18.80 -2.27
N GLY A 251 -9.49 -19.62 -1.71
CA GLY A 251 -9.36 -20.18 -0.37
C GLY A 251 -10.71 -20.44 0.26
N PHE A 252 -10.81 -20.34 1.58
CA PHE A 252 -12.10 -20.55 2.27
C PHE A 252 -13.18 -19.62 1.71
N TRP A 253 -14.32 -20.19 1.34
CA TRP A 253 -15.45 -19.54 0.66
C TRP A 253 -15.17 -19.01 -0.74
N MET A 254 -13.92 -19.00 -1.20
CA MET A 254 -13.53 -18.55 -2.52
C MET A 254 -13.01 -19.75 -3.32
N PRO A 255 -13.81 -20.35 -4.22
CA PRO A 255 -13.41 -21.58 -4.94
C PRO A 255 -12.29 -21.35 -5.95
N MET A 256 -12.19 -20.13 -6.48
CA MET A 256 -11.17 -19.71 -7.46
C MET A 256 -10.76 -18.27 -7.17
N ASN A 257 -9.61 -17.86 -7.71
CA ASN A 257 -9.26 -16.46 -7.76
C ASN A 257 -10.29 -15.70 -8.61
N ARG A 258 -10.45 -14.42 -8.36
CA ARG A 258 -11.44 -13.61 -9.06
C ARG A 258 -11.01 -12.17 -9.24
N ILE A 259 -11.48 -11.58 -10.33
CA ILE A 259 -11.50 -10.13 -10.51
C ILE A 259 -12.93 -9.67 -10.34
N ASN A 260 -13.15 -8.77 -9.40
CA ASN A 260 -14.46 -8.23 -9.07
C ASN A 260 -14.61 -6.83 -9.63
N ARG A 261 -15.75 -6.54 -10.28
CA ARG A 261 -16.20 -5.16 -10.45
C ARG A 261 -16.98 -4.75 -9.21
N VAL A 262 -16.42 -3.80 -8.47
CA VAL A 262 -16.94 -3.42 -7.16
C VAL A 262 -17.66 -2.08 -7.22
N THR A 263 -18.88 -2.09 -6.76
CA THR A 263 -19.68 -0.88 -6.48
C THR A 263 -20.04 -0.89 -4.99
N PRO A 264 -20.25 0.28 -4.37
CA PRO A 264 -20.59 0.35 -2.95
C PRO A 264 -21.80 -0.50 -2.56
N GLY A 265 -21.72 -1.09 -1.36
CA GLY A 265 -22.82 -1.87 -0.75
C GLY A 265 -22.89 -3.34 -1.20
N LYS A 266 -22.00 -3.81 -2.09
CA LYS A 266 -22.00 -5.21 -2.55
C LYS A 266 -21.18 -6.12 -1.61
N PHE A 267 -21.65 -7.38 -1.53
CA PHE A 267 -20.99 -8.49 -0.84
C PHE A 267 -20.34 -9.46 -1.84
N PHE A 268 -19.10 -9.90 -1.58
CA PHE A 268 -18.29 -10.65 -2.51
C PHE A 268 -18.00 -12.10 -2.09
N GLY A 269 -18.78 -12.69 -1.19
CA GLY A 269 -18.92 -14.15 -1.00
C GLY A 269 -18.11 -14.76 0.15
N ASN A 270 -17.14 -14.08 0.76
CA ASN A 270 -16.48 -14.62 1.94
C ASN A 270 -17.39 -14.49 3.17
N MET A 271 -18.07 -15.57 3.54
CA MET A 271 -19.01 -15.63 4.67
C MET A 271 -18.36 -15.38 6.03
N TRP A 272 -17.03 -15.40 6.11
CA TRP A 272 -16.28 -15.04 7.32
C TRP A 272 -15.91 -13.57 7.42
N SER A 273 -16.30 -12.76 6.45
CA SER A 273 -16.16 -11.30 6.52
C SER A 273 -17.14 -10.69 7.51
N TYR A 274 -16.80 -9.54 8.03
CA TYR A 274 -17.72 -8.78 8.88
C TYR A 274 -18.93 -8.30 8.08
N GLY A 275 -20.13 -8.44 8.66
CA GLY A 275 -21.37 -8.06 7.97
C GLY A 275 -21.74 -8.95 6.78
N ALA A 276 -21.23 -10.20 6.73
CA ALA A 276 -21.73 -11.17 5.77
C ALA A 276 -23.22 -11.42 5.97
N PRO A 277 -24.01 -11.62 4.89
CA PRO A 277 -25.43 -11.96 5.01
C PRO A 277 -25.61 -13.33 5.65
N ASP A 278 -26.81 -13.60 6.18
CA ASP A 278 -27.17 -14.94 6.69
C ASP A 278 -27.29 -15.99 5.56
N ASP A 279 -27.64 -15.53 4.35
CA ASP A 279 -27.74 -16.37 3.17
C ASP A 279 -26.34 -16.69 2.63
N ALA A 280 -25.97 -17.98 2.65
CA ALA A 280 -24.70 -18.48 2.13
C ALA A 280 -24.81 -19.04 0.70
N SER A 281 -25.93 -18.83 0.02
CA SER A 281 -26.09 -19.26 -1.36
C SER A 281 -25.32 -18.37 -2.35
N ASP A 282 -25.05 -18.88 -3.54
CA ASP A 282 -24.36 -18.11 -4.58
C ASP A 282 -25.14 -16.84 -4.99
N SER A 283 -26.46 -16.82 -4.79
CA SER A 283 -27.30 -15.67 -5.10
C SER A 283 -27.11 -14.47 -4.16
N ALA A 284 -26.57 -14.70 -2.97
CA ALA A 284 -26.23 -13.63 -2.03
C ALA A 284 -24.92 -12.89 -2.37
N MET A 285 -24.10 -13.49 -3.23
CA MET A 285 -22.80 -12.99 -3.63
C MET A 285 -22.91 -12.21 -4.95
N ALA A 286 -22.30 -11.01 -5.01
CA ALA A 286 -22.12 -10.31 -6.28
C ALA A 286 -21.22 -11.16 -7.22
N PRO A 287 -21.63 -11.36 -8.49
CA PRO A 287 -20.82 -12.13 -9.43
C PRO A 287 -19.49 -11.42 -9.69
N PRO A 288 -18.39 -12.15 -9.89
CA PRO A 288 -17.14 -11.56 -10.34
C PRO A 288 -17.24 -11.13 -11.81
N LEU A 289 -16.38 -10.21 -12.23
CA LEU A 289 -16.16 -9.97 -13.66
C LEU A 289 -15.68 -11.26 -14.34
N LEU A 290 -14.77 -11.98 -13.69
CA LEU A 290 -14.33 -13.30 -14.13
C LEU A 290 -13.77 -14.11 -12.94
N TRP A 291 -13.93 -15.43 -13.03
CA TRP A 291 -13.21 -16.41 -12.23
C TRP A 291 -11.88 -16.75 -12.89
N VAL A 292 -10.82 -16.84 -12.10
CA VAL A 292 -9.46 -17.09 -12.60
C VAL A 292 -8.92 -18.37 -11.98
N ASP A 293 -8.72 -19.40 -12.83
CA ASP A 293 -8.13 -20.65 -12.39
C ASP A 293 -6.69 -20.44 -11.91
N LYS A 294 -6.31 -21.13 -10.84
CA LYS A 294 -4.97 -21.02 -10.25
C LYS A 294 -3.81 -21.43 -11.18
N ALA A 295 -4.11 -22.17 -12.25
CA ALA A 295 -3.11 -22.48 -13.29
C ALA A 295 -2.79 -21.24 -14.15
N ILE A 296 -3.75 -20.31 -14.24
CA ILE A 296 -3.58 -19.02 -14.95
C ILE A 296 -2.94 -18.02 -14.00
N ASP A 297 -3.54 -17.78 -12.84
CA ASP A 297 -3.02 -16.87 -11.81
C ASP A 297 -3.28 -17.43 -10.41
N ARG A 298 -2.21 -17.71 -9.67
CA ARG A 298 -2.33 -18.30 -8.31
C ARG A 298 -2.66 -17.30 -7.23
N SER A 299 -2.22 -16.07 -7.39
CA SER A 299 -2.37 -14.99 -6.41
C SER A 299 -2.39 -13.68 -7.17
N PRO A 300 -3.57 -13.26 -7.64
CA PRO A 300 -3.68 -12.00 -8.34
C PRO A 300 -3.24 -10.86 -7.42
N ALA A 301 -2.52 -9.90 -7.99
CA ALA A 301 -2.04 -8.73 -7.27
C ALA A 301 -2.75 -7.47 -7.78
N GLU A 302 -2.01 -6.51 -8.27
CA GLU A 302 -2.58 -5.22 -8.66
C GLU A 302 -3.23 -5.26 -10.05
N LEU A 303 -4.26 -4.47 -10.20
CA LEU A 303 -4.86 -4.11 -11.48
C LEU A 303 -4.52 -2.65 -11.79
N LEU A 304 -4.19 -2.34 -13.02
CA LEU A 304 -3.94 -0.96 -13.44
C LEU A 304 -4.33 -0.72 -14.89
N TRP A 305 -4.81 0.50 -15.16
CA TRP A 305 -5.04 0.99 -16.51
C TRP A 305 -3.74 1.50 -17.13
N ILE A 306 -3.51 1.12 -18.36
CA ILE A 306 -2.49 1.74 -19.20
C ILE A 306 -3.08 3.02 -19.77
N ASN A 307 -2.57 4.16 -19.37
CA ASN A 307 -2.94 5.47 -19.87
C ASN A 307 -1.70 6.11 -20.49
N SER A 308 -1.25 5.57 -21.63
CA SER A 308 -0.05 6.03 -22.28
C SER A 308 -0.05 5.69 -23.78
N PRO A 309 -0.03 6.69 -24.67
CA PRO A 309 0.04 6.49 -26.11
C PRO A 309 1.27 5.70 -26.57
N THR A 310 2.32 5.61 -25.75
CA THR A 310 3.52 4.81 -26.08
C THR A 310 3.22 3.31 -26.18
N TRP A 311 2.08 2.86 -25.63
CA TRP A 311 1.62 1.47 -25.70
C TRP A 311 0.80 1.16 -26.97
N GLY A 312 0.57 2.14 -27.85
CA GLY A 312 -0.13 1.95 -29.10
C GLY A 312 -1.52 1.35 -28.93
N ALA A 313 -1.76 0.16 -29.49
CA ALA A 313 -3.06 -0.52 -29.38
C ALA A 313 -3.41 -0.98 -27.95
N LEU A 314 -2.49 -0.95 -27.02
CA LEU A 314 -2.71 -1.27 -25.61
C LEU A 314 -2.95 -0.03 -24.74
N ASP A 315 -2.96 1.17 -25.31
CA ASP A 315 -3.41 2.36 -24.60
C ASP A 315 -4.89 2.22 -24.23
N GLY A 316 -5.22 2.44 -22.97
CA GLY A 316 -6.56 2.17 -22.42
C GLY A 316 -6.79 0.71 -22.00
N ALA A 317 -5.79 -0.18 -22.07
CA ALA A 317 -5.94 -1.55 -21.58
C ALA A 317 -5.88 -1.63 -20.05
N LEU A 318 -6.66 -2.52 -19.47
CA LEU A 318 -6.57 -2.91 -18.08
C LEU A 318 -5.61 -4.11 -17.96
N LEU A 319 -4.62 -4.00 -17.11
CA LEU A 319 -3.68 -5.10 -16.81
C LEU A 319 -3.98 -5.72 -15.45
N ASN A 320 -3.84 -7.04 -15.37
CA ASN A 320 -3.71 -7.82 -14.14
C ASN A 320 -2.24 -8.19 -13.94
N LEU A 321 -1.74 -7.96 -12.72
CA LEU A 321 -0.40 -8.34 -12.31
C LEU A 321 -0.48 -9.54 -11.39
N SER A 322 0.21 -10.62 -11.74
CA SER A 322 0.21 -11.87 -10.97
C SER A 322 1.36 -11.91 -9.97
N TYR A 323 1.03 -12.00 -8.69
CA TYR A 323 2.03 -12.31 -7.67
C TYR A 323 2.47 -13.78 -7.76
N GLY A 324 1.52 -14.69 -7.89
CA GLY A 324 1.83 -16.12 -7.82
C GLY A 324 2.54 -16.70 -9.04
N GLN A 325 2.46 -16.04 -10.21
CA GLN A 325 3.05 -16.51 -11.47
C GLN A 325 4.09 -15.55 -12.04
N GLY A 326 4.22 -14.33 -11.52
CA GLY A 326 5.11 -13.31 -12.09
C GLY A 326 4.74 -12.90 -13.51
N ARG A 327 3.45 -12.93 -13.86
CA ARG A 327 2.93 -12.68 -15.21
C ARG A 327 2.14 -11.38 -15.27
N ILE A 328 1.94 -10.92 -16.50
CA ILE A 328 1.08 -9.78 -16.81
C ILE A 328 0.04 -10.24 -17.82
N GLU A 329 -1.22 -10.05 -17.51
CA GLU A 329 -2.35 -10.32 -18.37
C GLU A 329 -3.13 -9.06 -18.70
N ILE A 330 -3.71 -8.98 -19.90
CA ILE A 330 -4.74 -8.00 -20.26
C ILE A 330 -6.07 -8.54 -19.74
N VAL A 331 -6.83 -7.69 -19.09
CA VAL A 331 -8.21 -7.95 -18.68
C VAL A 331 -9.14 -7.34 -19.72
N PHE A 332 -9.92 -8.17 -20.38
CA PHE A 332 -11.03 -7.73 -21.20
C PHE A 332 -12.30 -7.71 -20.37
N SER A 333 -13.15 -6.73 -20.59
CA SER A 333 -14.45 -6.64 -19.93
C SER A 333 -15.49 -6.14 -20.92
N GLU A 334 -16.65 -6.79 -20.90
CA GLU A 334 -17.82 -6.40 -21.67
C GLU A 334 -19.07 -6.45 -20.80
N GLY A 335 -20.13 -5.74 -21.21
CA GLY A 335 -21.35 -5.62 -20.44
C GLY A 335 -21.25 -4.61 -19.29
N THR A 336 -22.33 -4.50 -18.54
CA THR A 336 -22.48 -3.55 -17.44
C THR A 336 -23.13 -4.19 -16.21
N GLY A 337 -22.87 -3.62 -15.03
CA GLY A 337 -23.45 -4.11 -13.78
C GLY A 337 -23.10 -5.56 -13.48
N ASP A 338 -24.04 -6.31 -12.94
CA ASP A 338 -23.88 -7.71 -12.55
C ASP A 338 -23.87 -8.68 -13.76
N ALA A 339 -24.18 -8.19 -14.97
CA ALA A 339 -24.09 -8.95 -16.21
C ALA A 339 -22.73 -8.77 -16.94
N ALA A 340 -21.82 -7.99 -16.36
CA ALA A 340 -20.49 -7.81 -16.93
C ALA A 340 -19.70 -9.14 -16.89
N GLN A 341 -18.97 -9.41 -17.98
CA GLN A 341 -18.11 -10.58 -18.13
C GLN A 341 -16.70 -10.15 -18.51
N GLY A 342 -15.73 -10.97 -18.18
CA GLY A 342 -14.33 -10.68 -18.47
C GLY A 342 -13.56 -11.88 -19.01
N ALA A 343 -12.39 -11.61 -19.59
CA ALA A 343 -11.43 -12.59 -20.03
C ALA A 343 -10.00 -12.10 -19.73
N LEU A 344 -9.07 -13.03 -19.62
CA LEU A 344 -7.64 -12.75 -19.49
C LEU A 344 -6.89 -13.21 -20.73
N CYS A 345 -5.93 -12.39 -21.17
CA CYS A 345 -4.98 -12.76 -22.20
C CYS A 345 -3.57 -12.40 -21.72
N ARG A 346 -2.70 -13.40 -21.66
CA ARG A 346 -1.30 -13.21 -21.27
C ARG A 346 -0.57 -12.33 -22.27
N LEU A 347 0.14 -11.30 -21.78
CA LEU A 347 1.09 -10.55 -22.59
C LEU A 347 2.36 -11.40 -22.82
N PRO A 348 2.96 -11.32 -24.04
CA PRO A 348 4.19 -12.04 -24.35
C PRO A 348 5.42 -11.33 -23.76
N ILE A 349 5.36 -11.06 -22.48
CA ILE A 349 6.46 -10.54 -21.67
C ILE A 349 7.06 -11.70 -20.89
N PRO A 350 8.38 -11.84 -20.81
CA PRO A 350 9.01 -12.85 -19.95
C PRO A 350 8.50 -12.76 -18.52
N ASP A 351 8.33 -13.93 -17.88
CA ASP A 351 7.88 -13.99 -16.49
C ASP A 351 8.82 -13.22 -15.58
N PHE A 352 8.25 -12.48 -14.65
CA PHE A 352 9.00 -11.76 -13.64
C PHE A 352 9.66 -12.79 -12.69
N PRO A 353 10.92 -12.60 -12.30
CA PRO A 353 11.64 -13.60 -11.51
C PRO A 353 11.11 -13.76 -10.08
N THR A 354 10.23 -12.88 -9.66
CA THR A 354 9.55 -12.89 -8.34
C THR A 354 8.08 -12.56 -8.54
N GLY A 355 7.26 -12.73 -7.51
CA GLY A 355 5.87 -12.29 -7.56
C GLY A 355 5.76 -10.78 -7.77
N ILE A 356 4.95 -10.35 -8.74
CA ILE A 356 4.69 -8.92 -8.97
C ILE A 356 3.67 -8.45 -7.94
N MET A 357 4.03 -7.44 -7.15
CA MET A 357 3.11 -6.86 -6.14
C MET A 357 2.40 -5.62 -6.67
N ARG A 358 3.14 -4.69 -7.25
CA ARG A 358 2.59 -3.40 -7.70
C ARG A 358 3.19 -3.00 -9.03
N GLY A 359 2.40 -2.22 -9.76
CA GLY A 359 2.81 -1.58 -11.01
C GLY A 359 2.32 -0.15 -11.09
N ARG A 360 3.07 0.68 -11.81
CA ARG A 360 2.68 2.07 -12.12
C ARG A 360 3.14 2.42 -13.53
N VAL A 361 2.30 3.13 -14.25
CA VAL A 361 2.71 3.79 -15.48
C VAL A 361 3.44 5.07 -15.11
N HIS A 362 4.64 5.23 -15.62
CA HIS A 362 5.47 6.39 -15.33
C HIS A 362 4.85 7.67 -15.93
N PRO A 363 4.74 8.76 -15.15
CA PRO A 363 3.95 9.92 -15.54
C PRO A 363 4.47 10.68 -16.76
N THR A 364 5.75 10.59 -17.08
CA THR A 364 6.36 11.38 -18.17
C THR A 364 6.81 10.53 -19.37
N ASN A 365 7.32 9.31 -19.14
CA ASN A 365 7.78 8.45 -20.25
C ASN A 365 6.77 7.37 -20.67
N GLY A 366 5.69 7.18 -19.87
CA GLY A 366 4.61 6.25 -20.17
C GLY A 366 4.97 4.77 -20.07
N GLN A 367 6.16 4.42 -19.60
CA GLN A 367 6.57 3.03 -19.40
C GLN A 367 5.94 2.44 -18.15
N LEU A 368 5.74 1.12 -18.13
CA LEU A 368 5.27 0.39 -16.96
C LEU A 368 6.46 -0.02 -16.09
N TYR A 369 6.40 0.40 -14.83
CA TYR A 369 7.35 -0.02 -13.80
C TYR A 369 6.66 -0.98 -12.84
N LEU A 370 7.39 -2.01 -12.46
CA LEU A 370 6.89 -3.10 -11.61
C LEU A 370 7.80 -3.28 -10.40
N CYS A 371 7.21 -3.63 -9.29
CA CYS A 371 7.97 -4.11 -8.13
C CYS A 371 7.34 -5.38 -7.56
N GLY A 372 8.16 -6.19 -6.89
CA GLY A 372 7.70 -7.44 -6.34
C GLY A 372 8.54 -7.96 -5.20
N LEU A 373 7.98 -8.96 -4.51
CA LEU A 373 8.61 -9.62 -3.39
C LEU A 373 9.32 -10.88 -3.87
N SER A 374 10.58 -11.06 -3.48
CA SER A 374 11.19 -12.39 -3.47
C SER A 374 10.81 -13.12 -2.18
N ALA A 375 10.43 -14.38 -2.30
CA ALA A 375 10.17 -15.25 -1.16
C ALA A 375 11.43 -15.48 -0.31
#